data_378413c4434742d09596ee4b4eee17f7
#
_entry.id   378413c4434742d09596ee4b4eee17f7
#
_cell.length_a   1.000
_cell.length_b   1.000
_cell.length_c   1.000
_cell.angle_alpha   90.00
_cell.angle_beta   90.00
_cell.angle_gamma   90.00
#
_symmetry.space_group_name_H-M   'P 1'
#
loop_
_entity.id
_entity.type
_entity.pdbx_description
1 polymer ?
#
loop_
_entity_poly.entity_id
_entity_poly.type
_entity_poly.pdbx_seq_one_letter_code
_entity_poly.pdbx_strand_id
1 'polypeptide(L)'
;DHRDLHSFPTRRSSDLTSHAVGLAGGSFSVGTPYVARWFPKNRQGTAMGIYGAGNSGAAVNKFVAPVILVAFGWTMVPQVYAAIMLGTLVLFWLFSYSDPAHLVPSNVKFTDQLKALKDPKVLKYCQYYSIVFGGYVALSLWMVQYYVGEYGLDIRVAALLAACFSLPGGVLRAIGGVLSDKYGAHSVTWWVMWVSWICLFLLSYPQTDFTIQTVNGPLTLHIGLNVYLFTALMGILGVAWAFGKASVFKYISDDYPKNIGAISGIVGLAGGLGGFILPIMFGALMDWTGIRSSAFMLMYGVVWVSLIWMYWTEVRRTEVMGSNAAASPLA
;
A
#
# COMPACT_ATOMS: atom_id res chain seq x y z
N ASP A 1 -10.97 -40.24 -18.59
CA ASP A 1 -11.89 -39.18 -18.88
C ASP A 1 -11.09 -37.92 -19.30
N HIS A 2 -10.88 -37.79 -20.62
CA HIS A 2 -9.96 -36.80 -21.22
C HIS A 2 -10.68 -35.57 -21.76
N ARG A 3 -11.81 -35.13 -21.19
CA ARG A 3 -12.64 -34.08 -21.78
C ARG A 3 -12.48 -32.67 -21.18
N ASP A 4 -11.72 -32.47 -20.12
CA ASP A 4 -11.65 -31.17 -19.45
C ASP A 4 -10.39 -30.30 -19.75
N LEU A 5 -9.57 -30.72 -20.70
CA LEU A 5 -8.34 -29.98 -21.05
C LEU A 5 -8.54 -28.81 -22.02
N HIS A 6 -9.76 -28.58 -22.52
CA HIS A 6 -10.04 -27.51 -23.49
C HIS A 6 -10.58 -26.20 -22.90
N SER A 7 -10.70 -26.08 -21.59
CA SER A 7 -11.22 -24.88 -20.92
C SER A 7 -10.14 -23.90 -20.43
N PHE A 8 -8.87 -24.19 -20.64
CA PHE A 8 -7.82 -23.18 -20.35
C PHE A 8 -7.83 -22.10 -21.43
N PRO A 9 -7.88 -20.82 -21.05
CA PRO A 9 -7.81 -19.74 -22.02
C PRO A 9 -6.56 -19.88 -22.86
N THR A 10 -6.69 -19.78 -24.17
CA THR A 10 -5.56 -19.82 -25.09
C THR A 10 -4.57 -18.71 -24.68
N ARG A 11 -3.26 -18.92 -24.88
CA ARG A 11 -2.18 -17.97 -24.54
C ARG A 11 -2.54 -16.53 -24.96
N ARG A 12 -3.17 -16.35 -26.10
CA ARG A 12 -3.61 -15.06 -26.64
C ARG A 12 -4.75 -14.42 -25.83
N SER A 13 -5.68 -15.19 -25.27
CA SER A 13 -6.75 -14.65 -24.42
C SER A 13 -6.26 -14.31 -23.03
N SER A 14 -5.28 -15.05 -22.48
CA SER A 14 -4.64 -14.71 -21.20
C SER A 14 -3.80 -13.45 -21.32
N ASP A 15 -3.12 -13.23 -22.46
CA ASP A 15 -2.35 -12.01 -22.69
C ASP A 15 -3.26 -10.76 -22.77
N LEU A 16 -4.37 -10.86 -23.50
CA LEU A 16 -5.36 -9.76 -23.60
C LEU A 16 -5.98 -9.43 -22.24
N THR A 17 -6.34 -10.44 -21.44
CA THR A 17 -6.85 -10.23 -20.07
C THR A 17 -5.83 -9.58 -19.16
N SER A 18 -4.58 -10.00 -19.23
CA SER A 18 -3.48 -9.41 -18.45
C SER A 18 -3.25 -7.94 -18.78
N HIS A 19 -3.30 -7.57 -20.07
CA HIS A 19 -3.20 -6.18 -20.51
C HIS A 19 -4.40 -5.33 -20.02
N ALA A 20 -5.62 -5.87 -20.09
CA ALA A 20 -6.81 -5.18 -19.61
C ALA A 20 -6.77 -4.94 -18.09
N VAL A 21 -6.29 -5.90 -17.30
CA VAL A 21 -6.08 -5.74 -15.85
C VAL A 21 -5.01 -4.67 -15.58
N GLY A 22 -3.93 -4.62 -16.36
CA GLY A 22 -2.91 -3.58 -16.27
C GLY A 22 -3.47 -2.17 -16.52
N LEU A 23 -4.36 -2.01 -17.51
CA LEU A 23 -5.06 -0.74 -17.78
C LEU A 23 -5.94 -0.30 -16.61
N ALA A 24 -6.61 -1.23 -15.93
CA ALA A 24 -7.41 -0.93 -14.73
C ALA A 24 -6.54 -0.33 -13.60
N GLY A 25 -5.33 -0.85 -13.40
CA GLY A 25 -4.35 -0.27 -12.47
C GLY A 25 -3.93 1.15 -12.85
N GLY A 26 -3.80 1.43 -14.15
CA GLY A 26 -3.46 2.76 -14.70
C GLY A 26 -4.54 3.82 -14.46
N SER A 27 -5.81 3.43 -14.22
CA SER A 27 -6.91 4.37 -13.98
C SER A 27 -6.69 5.26 -12.76
N PHE A 28 -5.93 4.80 -11.76
CA PHE A 28 -5.62 5.58 -10.57
C PHE A 28 -4.77 6.82 -10.89
N SER A 29 -3.83 6.71 -11.80
CA SER A 29 -2.98 7.85 -12.22
C SER A 29 -3.75 8.89 -13.05
N VAL A 30 -4.83 8.48 -13.72
CA VAL A 30 -5.73 9.40 -14.45
C VAL A 30 -6.70 10.08 -13.49
N GLY A 31 -7.29 9.33 -12.55
CA GLY A 31 -8.26 9.86 -11.61
C GLY A 31 -7.66 10.81 -10.57
N THR A 32 -6.41 10.58 -10.15
CA THR A 32 -5.75 11.45 -9.16
C THR A 32 -5.68 12.92 -9.58
N PRO A 33 -5.17 13.29 -10.77
CA PRO A 33 -5.14 14.69 -11.20
C PRO A 33 -6.55 15.25 -11.49
N TYR A 34 -7.48 14.40 -11.92
CA TYR A 34 -8.87 14.80 -12.10
C TYR A 34 -9.47 15.25 -10.76
N VAL A 35 -9.39 14.41 -9.73
CA VAL A 35 -9.90 14.72 -8.39
C VAL A 35 -9.18 15.93 -7.79
N ALA A 36 -7.85 15.99 -7.89
CA ALA A 36 -7.07 17.09 -7.31
C ALA A 36 -7.45 18.47 -7.86
N ARG A 37 -7.89 18.57 -9.12
CA ARG A 37 -8.27 19.84 -9.75
C ARG A 37 -9.60 20.41 -9.26
N TRP A 38 -10.51 19.57 -8.78
CA TRP A 38 -11.80 19.99 -8.27
C TRP A 38 -11.77 20.53 -6.84
N PHE A 39 -10.65 20.30 -6.11
CA PHE A 39 -10.54 20.66 -4.72
C PHE A 39 -9.43 21.67 -4.46
N PRO A 40 -9.64 22.65 -3.56
CA PRO A 40 -8.60 23.59 -3.16
C PRO A 40 -7.48 22.86 -2.42
N LYS A 41 -6.26 23.42 -2.42
CA LYS A 41 -5.05 22.80 -1.85
C LYS A 41 -5.21 22.27 -0.43
N ASN A 42 -5.97 22.99 0.41
CA ASN A 42 -6.22 22.60 1.81
C ASN A 42 -7.18 21.43 1.98
N ARG A 43 -7.78 20.90 0.90
CA ARG A 43 -8.69 19.75 0.90
C ARG A 43 -8.29 18.68 -0.11
N GLN A 44 -7.20 18.83 -0.80
CA GLN A 44 -6.73 17.85 -1.80
C GLN A 44 -6.34 16.52 -1.18
N GLY A 45 -5.74 16.52 0.02
CA GLY A 45 -5.42 15.31 0.76
C GLY A 45 -6.68 14.51 1.10
N THR A 46 -7.71 15.18 1.61
CA THR A 46 -9.02 14.58 1.89
C THR A 46 -9.65 13.99 0.63
N ALA A 47 -9.70 14.76 -0.45
CA ALA A 47 -10.31 14.31 -1.70
C ALA A 47 -9.58 13.10 -2.30
N MET A 48 -8.25 13.12 -2.33
CA MET A 48 -7.44 12.00 -2.79
C MET A 48 -7.48 10.81 -1.84
N GLY A 49 -7.65 11.06 -0.54
CA GLY A 49 -7.86 10.01 0.46
C GLY A 49 -9.17 9.27 0.23
N ILE A 50 -10.27 9.98 0.00
CA ILE A 50 -11.59 9.42 -0.33
C ILE A 50 -11.51 8.65 -1.66
N TYR A 51 -10.94 9.24 -2.70
CA TYR A 51 -10.74 8.57 -3.98
C TYR A 51 -9.93 7.28 -3.82
N GLY A 52 -8.85 7.33 -3.06
CA GLY A 52 -8.00 6.18 -2.79
C GLY A 52 -8.64 5.12 -1.88
N ALA A 53 -9.71 5.43 -1.15
CA ALA A 53 -10.45 4.45 -0.37
C ALA A 53 -11.14 3.38 -1.27
N GLY A 54 -11.27 3.63 -2.58
CA GLY A 54 -11.66 2.64 -3.56
C GLY A 54 -10.77 1.38 -3.55
N ASN A 55 -9.52 1.47 -3.10
CA ASN A 55 -8.64 0.30 -2.89
C ASN A 55 -9.17 -0.68 -1.82
N SER A 56 -10.17 -0.30 -1.02
CA SER A 56 -10.85 -1.21 -0.08
C SER A 56 -11.62 -2.32 -0.79
N GLY A 57 -11.92 -2.17 -2.09
CA GLY A 57 -12.52 -3.20 -2.90
C GLY A 57 -11.79 -4.54 -2.85
N ALA A 58 -10.45 -4.52 -2.76
CA ALA A 58 -9.66 -5.73 -2.60
C ALA A 58 -9.94 -6.47 -1.27
N ALA A 59 -10.22 -5.73 -0.20
CA ALA A 59 -10.62 -6.32 1.08
C ALA A 59 -12.06 -6.84 1.05
N VAL A 60 -12.99 -6.06 0.47
CA VAL A 60 -14.39 -6.45 0.29
C VAL A 60 -14.51 -7.73 -0.55
N ASN A 61 -13.68 -7.85 -1.61
CA ASN A 61 -13.64 -9.02 -2.46
C ASN A 61 -13.35 -10.32 -1.70
N LYS A 62 -12.52 -10.28 -0.64
CA LYS A 62 -12.22 -11.48 0.18
C LYS A 62 -13.45 -12.05 0.88
N PHE A 63 -14.49 -11.24 1.10
CA PHE A 63 -15.75 -11.68 1.69
C PHE A 63 -16.79 -12.01 0.63
N VAL A 64 -16.89 -11.19 -0.42
CA VAL A 64 -17.95 -11.31 -1.44
C VAL A 64 -17.67 -12.46 -2.39
N ALA A 65 -16.44 -12.61 -2.90
CA ALA A 65 -16.13 -13.63 -3.89
C ALA A 65 -16.36 -15.08 -3.39
N PRO A 66 -15.96 -15.46 -2.15
CA PRO A 66 -16.27 -16.79 -1.63
C PRO A 66 -17.76 -17.08 -1.48
N VAL A 67 -18.56 -16.10 -1.11
CA VAL A 67 -20.03 -16.25 -1.01
C VAL A 67 -20.63 -16.55 -2.38
N ILE A 68 -20.25 -15.79 -3.41
CA ILE A 68 -20.73 -16.03 -4.77
C ILE A 68 -20.23 -17.40 -5.28
N LEU A 69 -18.96 -17.73 -5.00
CA LEU A 69 -18.36 -19.00 -5.40
C LEU A 69 -19.12 -20.21 -4.84
N VAL A 70 -19.46 -20.17 -3.55
CA VAL A 70 -20.16 -21.27 -2.87
C VAL A 70 -21.63 -21.35 -3.32
N ALA A 71 -22.29 -20.21 -3.53
CA ALA A 71 -23.71 -20.16 -3.89
C ALA A 71 -23.96 -20.48 -5.37
N PHE A 72 -23.08 -20.02 -6.28
CA PHE A 72 -23.37 -20.00 -7.72
C PHE A 72 -22.25 -20.59 -8.59
N GLY A 73 -21.16 -21.05 -7.98
CA GLY A 73 -19.99 -21.59 -8.67
C GLY A 73 -19.02 -20.52 -9.19
N TRP A 74 -17.85 -20.98 -9.63
CA TRP A 74 -16.70 -20.10 -9.95
C TRP A 74 -16.95 -19.19 -11.17
N THR A 75 -17.76 -19.64 -12.16
CA THR A 75 -18.05 -18.88 -13.37
C THR A 75 -18.93 -17.65 -13.11
N MET A 76 -19.73 -17.68 -12.06
CA MET A 76 -20.60 -16.55 -11.69
C MET A 76 -19.82 -15.41 -11.04
N VAL A 77 -18.67 -15.67 -10.43
CA VAL A 77 -17.84 -14.62 -9.80
C VAL A 77 -17.45 -13.54 -10.81
N PRO A 78 -16.76 -13.83 -11.93
CA PRO A 78 -16.42 -12.81 -12.92
C PRO A 78 -17.67 -12.18 -13.59
N GLN A 79 -18.77 -12.91 -13.76
CA GLN A 79 -19.98 -12.36 -14.36
C GLN A 79 -20.65 -11.31 -13.46
N VAL A 80 -20.76 -11.57 -12.17
CA VAL A 80 -21.28 -10.62 -11.18
C VAL A 80 -20.41 -9.37 -11.14
N TYR A 81 -19.07 -9.52 -11.11
CA TYR A 81 -18.18 -8.37 -11.14
C TYR A 81 -18.26 -7.59 -12.45
N ALA A 82 -18.39 -8.26 -13.59
CA ALA A 82 -18.61 -7.61 -14.87
C ALA A 82 -19.93 -6.80 -14.90
N ALA A 83 -21.01 -7.34 -14.35
CA ALA A 83 -22.28 -6.64 -14.23
C ALA A 83 -22.19 -5.40 -13.32
N ILE A 84 -21.52 -5.52 -12.16
CA ILE A 84 -21.27 -4.39 -11.26
C ILE A 84 -20.42 -3.32 -11.94
N MET A 85 -19.37 -3.72 -12.66
CA MET A 85 -18.52 -2.79 -13.40
C MET A 85 -19.28 -2.07 -14.51
N LEU A 86 -20.14 -2.78 -15.25
CA LEU A 86 -20.97 -2.18 -16.28
C LEU A 86 -21.95 -1.16 -15.67
N GLY A 87 -22.62 -1.52 -14.57
CA GLY A 87 -23.48 -0.59 -13.84
C GLY A 87 -22.72 0.66 -13.35
N THR A 88 -21.52 0.45 -12.80
CA THR A 88 -20.66 1.56 -12.37
C THR A 88 -20.24 2.45 -13.55
N LEU A 89 -19.91 1.85 -14.70
CA LEU A 89 -19.58 2.58 -15.92
C LEU A 89 -20.75 3.46 -16.39
N VAL A 90 -21.96 2.93 -16.41
CA VAL A 90 -23.17 3.68 -16.78
C VAL A 90 -23.41 4.83 -15.80
N LEU A 91 -23.34 4.58 -14.49
CA LEU A 91 -23.46 5.62 -13.47
C LEU A 91 -22.38 6.70 -13.62
N PHE A 92 -21.13 6.29 -13.85
CA PHE A 92 -20.05 7.24 -14.07
C PHE A 92 -20.29 8.09 -15.33
N TRP A 93 -20.74 7.47 -16.42
CA TRP A 93 -21.04 8.19 -17.66
C TRP A 93 -22.20 9.19 -17.51
N LEU A 94 -23.21 8.83 -16.73
CA LEU A 94 -24.38 9.71 -16.49
C LEU A 94 -24.07 10.87 -15.53
N PHE A 95 -23.24 10.65 -14.53
CA PHE A 95 -23.00 11.61 -13.44
C PHE A 95 -21.63 12.29 -13.48
N SER A 96 -20.70 11.83 -14.35
CA SER A 96 -19.41 12.51 -14.50
C SER A 96 -19.58 13.77 -15.34
N TYR A 97 -19.00 14.85 -14.87
CA TYR A 97 -19.01 16.15 -15.55
C TYR A 97 -17.58 16.61 -15.81
N SER A 98 -17.32 17.10 -17.03
CA SER A 98 -16.03 17.68 -17.40
C SER A 98 -16.19 19.18 -17.52
N ASP A 99 -15.54 19.95 -16.62
CA ASP A 99 -15.52 21.40 -16.73
C ASP A 99 -14.40 21.83 -17.70
N PRO A 100 -14.74 22.50 -18.81
CA PRO A 100 -13.74 23.01 -19.77
C PRO A 100 -12.70 23.94 -19.13
N ALA A 101 -13.05 24.68 -18.08
CA ALA A 101 -12.14 25.57 -17.37
C ALA A 101 -11.02 24.84 -16.63
N HIS A 102 -11.24 23.57 -16.28
CA HIS A 102 -10.27 22.72 -15.59
C HIS A 102 -9.56 21.72 -16.53
N LEU A 103 -9.88 21.74 -17.82
CA LEU A 103 -9.19 20.94 -18.83
C LEU A 103 -7.86 21.62 -19.19
N VAL A 104 -6.76 21.09 -18.68
CA VAL A 104 -5.42 21.51 -19.08
C VAL A 104 -4.95 20.53 -20.17
N PRO A 105 -4.70 21.03 -21.41
CA PRO A 105 -4.10 20.18 -22.44
C PRO A 105 -2.76 19.64 -21.96
N SER A 106 -2.62 18.34 -21.85
CA SER A 106 -1.36 17.71 -21.47
C SER A 106 -0.54 17.46 -22.72
N ASN A 107 0.27 18.42 -23.12
CA ASN A 107 1.27 18.26 -24.19
C ASN A 107 2.59 17.67 -23.68
N VAL A 108 2.58 17.03 -22.50
CA VAL A 108 3.80 16.47 -21.90
C VAL A 108 4.14 15.16 -22.62
N LYS A 109 5.28 15.15 -23.32
CA LYS A 109 5.79 13.94 -23.96
C LYS A 109 6.13 12.89 -22.89
N PHE A 110 5.94 11.61 -23.21
CA PHE A 110 6.29 10.50 -22.33
C PHE A 110 7.75 10.55 -21.85
N THR A 111 8.65 10.96 -22.74
CA THR A 111 10.07 11.16 -22.42
C THR A 111 10.30 12.23 -21.34
N ASP A 112 9.46 13.27 -21.30
CA ASP A 112 9.58 14.33 -20.29
C ASP A 112 9.04 13.85 -18.93
N GLN A 113 8.06 12.97 -18.93
CA GLN A 113 7.60 12.30 -17.70
C GLN A 113 8.71 11.43 -17.10
N LEU A 114 9.45 10.68 -17.92
CA LEU A 114 10.59 9.87 -17.44
C LEU A 114 11.73 10.73 -16.87
N LYS A 115 11.88 11.98 -17.29
CA LYS A 115 12.87 12.91 -16.69
C LYS A 115 12.56 13.17 -15.21
N ALA A 116 11.31 13.05 -14.78
CA ALA A 116 10.93 13.19 -13.37
C ALA A 116 11.58 12.13 -12.46
N LEU A 117 11.97 10.97 -13.00
CA LEU A 117 12.75 9.96 -12.25
C LEU A 117 14.16 10.44 -11.87
N LYS A 118 14.66 11.53 -12.49
CA LYS A 118 15.93 12.14 -12.10
C LYS A 118 15.79 13.07 -10.88
N ASP A 119 14.56 13.43 -10.51
CA ASP A 119 14.32 14.26 -9.34
C ASP A 119 14.39 13.41 -8.06
N PRO A 120 15.33 13.70 -7.14
CA PRO A 120 15.46 12.97 -5.87
C PRO A 120 14.19 12.98 -5.01
N LYS A 121 13.36 14.04 -5.11
CA LYS A 121 12.09 14.10 -4.39
C LYS A 121 11.10 13.05 -4.92
N VAL A 122 11.01 12.87 -6.25
CA VAL A 122 10.15 11.87 -6.86
C VAL A 122 10.59 10.46 -6.46
N LEU A 123 11.91 10.18 -6.48
CA LEU A 123 12.45 8.89 -6.02
C LEU A 123 12.11 8.63 -4.55
N LYS A 124 12.17 9.65 -3.71
CA LYS A 124 11.79 9.57 -2.30
C LYS A 124 10.30 9.20 -2.15
N TYR A 125 9.40 9.82 -2.92
CA TYR A 125 7.97 9.49 -2.90
C TYR A 125 7.70 8.09 -3.44
N CYS A 126 8.44 7.65 -4.45
CA CYS A 126 8.44 6.27 -4.93
C CYS A 126 8.80 5.29 -3.81
N GLN A 127 9.86 5.58 -3.06
CA GLN A 127 10.29 4.76 -1.93
C GLN A 127 9.22 4.70 -0.84
N TYR A 128 8.65 5.83 -0.44
CA TYR A 128 7.61 5.88 0.58
C TYR A 128 6.37 5.09 0.13
N TYR A 129 5.95 5.27 -1.12
CA TYR A 129 4.76 4.60 -1.64
C TYR A 129 4.98 3.10 -1.86
N SER A 130 6.20 2.69 -2.20
CA SER A 130 6.58 1.26 -2.27
C SER A 130 6.40 0.56 -0.92
N ILE A 131 6.57 1.26 0.21
CA ILE A 131 6.32 0.71 1.53
C ILE A 131 4.83 0.70 1.84
N VAL A 132 4.21 1.89 1.88
CA VAL A 132 2.84 2.01 2.40
C VAL A 132 1.78 1.42 1.48
N PHE A 133 2.04 1.32 0.19
CA PHE A 133 1.16 0.67 -0.78
C PHE A 133 1.71 -0.69 -1.23
N GLY A 134 2.96 -0.76 -1.69
CA GLY A 134 3.57 -2.01 -2.12
C GLY A 134 3.67 -3.02 -0.99
N GLY A 135 4.18 -2.61 0.17
CA GLY A 135 4.22 -3.44 1.38
C GLY A 135 2.82 -3.85 1.86
N TYR A 136 1.85 -2.93 1.78
CA TYR A 136 0.45 -3.26 2.10
C TYR A 136 -0.11 -4.36 1.20
N VAL A 137 0.10 -4.29 -0.10
CA VAL A 137 -0.32 -5.33 -1.05
C VAL A 137 0.39 -6.63 -0.75
N ALA A 138 1.71 -6.60 -0.58
CA ALA A 138 2.54 -7.77 -0.32
C ALA A 138 2.10 -8.50 0.96
N LEU A 139 1.98 -7.78 2.08
CA LEU A 139 1.54 -8.37 3.33
C LEU A 139 0.07 -8.82 3.27
N SER A 140 -0.80 -8.10 2.56
CA SER A 140 -2.19 -8.55 2.37
C SER A 140 -2.29 -9.91 1.67
N LEU A 141 -1.38 -10.20 0.76
CA LEU A 141 -1.29 -11.50 0.08
C LEU A 141 -0.66 -12.57 0.99
N TRP A 142 0.33 -12.17 1.80
CA TRP A 142 1.12 -13.08 2.62
C TRP A 142 0.43 -13.52 3.91
N MET A 143 -0.43 -12.67 4.51
CA MET A 143 -0.93 -12.86 5.86
C MET A 143 -1.73 -14.12 6.09
N VAL A 144 -2.58 -14.55 5.16
CA VAL A 144 -3.38 -15.78 5.34
C VAL A 144 -2.46 -16.98 5.48
N GLN A 145 -1.47 -17.09 4.60
CA GLN A 145 -0.47 -18.17 4.63
C GLN A 145 0.39 -18.11 5.90
N TYR A 146 0.72 -16.90 6.37
CA TYR A 146 1.47 -16.71 7.61
C TYR A 146 0.69 -17.22 8.82
N TYR A 147 -0.59 -16.83 8.97
CA TYR A 147 -1.43 -17.27 10.10
C TYR A 147 -1.62 -18.79 10.12
N VAL A 148 -1.83 -19.39 8.95
CA VAL A 148 -1.96 -20.86 8.84
C VAL A 148 -0.63 -21.53 9.20
N GLY A 149 0.48 -21.07 8.66
CA GLY A 149 1.77 -21.72 8.83
C GLY A 149 2.43 -21.48 10.18
N GLU A 150 2.28 -20.29 10.77
CA GLU A 150 2.96 -19.92 12.02
C GLU A 150 2.13 -20.27 13.25
N TYR A 151 0.81 -20.06 13.18
CA TYR A 151 -0.09 -20.27 14.31
C TYR A 151 -0.99 -21.52 14.16
N GLY A 152 -0.88 -22.26 13.06
CA GLY A 152 -1.68 -23.47 12.82
C GLY A 152 -3.19 -23.22 12.73
N LEU A 153 -3.62 -22.01 12.34
CA LEU A 153 -5.01 -21.63 12.31
C LEU A 153 -5.73 -22.20 11.08
N ASP A 154 -7.03 -22.47 11.24
CA ASP A 154 -7.90 -22.73 10.09
C ASP A 154 -7.90 -21.57 9.10
N ILE A 155 -7.96 -21.89 7.82
CA ILE A 155 -7.87 -20.89 6.73
C ILE A 155 -8.93 -19.79 6.80
N ARG A 156 -10.13 -20.09 7.32
CA ARG A 156 -11.21 -19.11 7.50
C ARG A 156 -10.89 -18.12 8.61
N VAL A 157 -10.39 -18.62 9.73
CA VAL A 157 -9.95 -17.79 10.85
C VAL A 157 -8.75 -16.94 10.42
N ALA A 158 -7.77 -17.53 9.75
CA ALA A 158 -6.61 -16.86 9.20
C ALA A 158 -7.01 -15.70 8.25
N ALA A 159 -7.98 -15.93 7.39
CA ALA A 159 -8.50 -14.90 6.48
C ALA A 159 -9.20 -13.75 7.23
N LEU A 160 -9.97 -14.04 8.28
CA LEU A 160 -10.60 -13.01 9.12
C LEU A 160 -9.56 -12.17 9.84
N LEU A 161 -8.53 -12.80 10.43
CA LEU A 161 -7.45 -12.07 11.10
C LEU A 161 -6.60 -11.26 10.12
N ALA A 162 -6.34 -11.78 8.92
CA ALA A 162 -5.67 -11.03 7.86
C ALA A 162 -6.50 -9.81 7.40
N ALA A 163 -7.83 -9.87 7.51
CA ALA A 163 -8.69 -8.74 7.21
C ALA A 163 -8.53 -7.59 8.22
N CYS A 164 -8.13 -7.86 9.47
CA CYS A 164 -7.83 -6.82 10.47
C CYS A 164 -6.71 -5.86 10.04
N PHE A 165 -5.82 -6.31 9.16
CA PHE A 165 -4.82 -5.46 8.50
C PHE A 165 -5.36 -4.80 7.23
N SER A 166 -5.98 -5.59 6.34
CA SER A 166 -6.31 -5.13 5.00
C SER A 166 -7.53 -4.19 4.95
N LEU A 167 -8.54 -4.38 5.80
CA LEU A 167 -9.72 -3.52 5.85
C LEU A 167 -9.40 -2.09 6.31
N PRO A 168 -8.79 -1.87 7.50
CA PRO A 168 -8.45 -0.51 7.91
C PRO A 168 -7.45 0.11 6.95
N GLY A 169 -6.50 -0.66 6.42
CA GLY A 169 -5.54 -0.22 5.42
C GLY A 169 -6.16 0.32 4.14
N GLY A 170 -7.35 -0.15 3.75
CA GLY A 170 -8.12 0.35 2.61
C GLY A 170 -9.02 1.54 2.99
N VAL A 171 -9.91 1.35 3.95
CA VAL A 171 -11.01 2.27 4.28
C VAL A 171 -10.51 3.57 4.93
N LEU A 172 -9.56 3.47 5.88
CA LEU A 172 -9.11 4.62 6.68
C LEU A 172 -8.20 5.59 5.90
N ARG A 173 -7.94 5.33 4.63
CA ARG A 173 -7.18 6.24 3.77
C ARG A 173 -7.82 7.62 3.67
N ALA A 174 -9.15 7.71 3.70
CA ALA A 174 -9.86 8.99 3.73
C ALA A 174 -9.48 9.83 4.96
N ILE A 175 -9.41 9.21 6.14
CA ILE A 175 -8.99 9.87 7.38
C ILE A 175 -7.53 10.32 7.27
N GLY A 176 -6.65 9.49 6.69
CA GLY A 176 -5.26 9.87 6.40
C GLY A 176 -5.15 11.12 5.53
N GLY A 177 -6.07 11.29 4.57
CA GLY A 177 -6.18 12.50 3.76
C GLY A 177 -6.51 13.74 4.58
N VAL A 178 -7.51 13.66 5.47
CA VAL A 178 -7.88 14.75 6.40
C VAL A 178 -6.72 15.11 7.32
N LEU A 179 -6.04 14.11 7.88
CA LEU A 179 -4.87 14.33 8.73
C LEU A 179 -3.73 15.01 7.96
N SER A 180 -3.52 14.63 6.71
CA SER A 180 -2.48 15.22 5.85
C SER A 180 -2.79 16.66 5.46
N ASP A 181 -4.06 16.99 5.26
CA ASP A 181 -4.48 18.39 5.04
C ASP A 181 -4.31 19.25 6.30
N LYS A 182 -4.55 18.67 7.49
CA LYS A 182 -4.50 19.39 8.77
C LYS A 182 -3.08 19.56 9.31
N TYR A 183 -2.28 18.50 9.26
CA TYR A 183 -0.95 18.45 9.91
C TYR A 183 0.20 18.50 8.91
N GLY A 184 -0.09 18.48 7.60
CA GLY A 184 0.89 18.42 6.53
C GLY A 184 1.34 16.99 6.19
N ALA A 185 1.70 16.79 4.92
CA ALA A 185 2.12 15.49 4.40
C ALA A 185 3.38 14.96 5.10
N HIS A 186 4.34 15.84 5.41
CA HIS A 186 5.58 15.48 6.10
C HIS A 186 5.31 14.88 7.48
N SER A 187 4.58 15.59 8.34
CA SER A 187 4.32 15.14 9.71
C SER A 187 3.59 13.80 9.74
N VAL A 188 2.56 13.63 8.89
CA VAL A 188 1.82 12.39 8.83
C VAL A 188 2.71 11.24 8.35
N THR A 189 3.50 11.44 7.28
CA THR A 189 4.40 10.40 6.76
C THR A 189 5.48 10.04 7.78
N TRP A 190 6.04 11.03 8.48
CA TRP A 190 7.03 10.83 9.53
C TRP A 190 6.52 9.90 10.64
N TRP A 191 5.34 10.19 11.19
CA TRP A 191 4.74 9.35 12.21
C TRP A 191 4.36 7.96 11.69
N VAL A 192 3.85 7.88 10.46
CA VAL A 192 3.56 6.60 9.81
C VAL A 192 4.81 5.73 9.72
N MET A 193 5.95 6.29 9.32
CA MET A 193 7.20 5.52 9.21
C MET A 193 7.70 5.07 10.58
N TRP A 194 7.61 5.91 11.64
CA TRP A 194 7.97 5.52 12.99
C TRP A 194 7.07 4.41 13.55
N VAL A 195 5.75 4.54 13.41
CA VAL A 195 4.82 3.50 13.83
C VAL A 195 5.09 2.19 13.07
N SER A 196 5.33 2.30 11.75
CA SER A 196 5.68 1.13 10.93
C SER A 196 6.96 0.47 11.39
N TRP A 197 7.97 1.26 11.72
CA TRP A 197 9.26 0.77 12.19
C TRP A 197 9.13 -0.01 13.49
N ILE A 198 8.40 0.52 14.47
CA ILE A 198 8.15 -0.14 15.76
C ILE A 198 7.33 -1.42 15.56
N CYS A 199 6.22 -1.35 14.81
CA CYS A 199 5.38 -2.52 14.56
C CYS A 199 6.16 -3.63 13.84
N LEU A 200 6.91 -3.28 12.78
CA LEU A 200 7.68 -4.25 12.00
C LEU A 200 8.84 -4.85 12.80
N PHE A 201 9.48 -4.07 13.67
CA PHE A 201 10.49 -4.59 14.60
C PHE A 201 9.90 -5.68 15.49
N LEU A 202 8.76 -5.41 16.12
CA LEU A 202 8.10 -6.41 16.99
C LEU A 202 7.63 -7.63 16.19
N LEU A 203 7.03 -7.40 15.01
CA LEU A 203 6.54 -8.47 14.13
C LEU A 203 7.67 -9.32 13.53
N SER A 204 8.88 -8.80 13.43
CA SER A 204 10.04 -9.50 12.87
C SER A 204 10.59 -10.59 13.78
N TYR A 205 10.21 -10.57 15.07
CA TYR A 205 10.72 -11.53 16.03
C TYR A 205 10.09 -12.93 15.78
N PRO A 206 10.91 -13.97 15.50
CA PRO A 206 10.41 -15.32 15.26
C PRO A 206 9.94 -15.98 16.55
N GLN A 207 9.05 -16.95 16.44
CA GLN A 207 8.73 -17.85 17.55
C GLN A 207 10.00 -18.63 17.89
N THR A 208 10.46 -18.51 19.13
CA THR A 208 11.76 -19.06 19.56
C THR A 208 11.65 -19.73 20.91
N ASP A 209 12.14 -20.96 21.00
CA ASP A 209 12.26 -21.69 22.24
C ASP A 209 13.70 -21.63 22.74
N PHE A 210 13.89 -21.06 23.93
CA PHE A 210 15.17 -21.01 24.59
C PHE A 210 15.23 -22.07 25.70
N THR A 211 16.19 -22.99 25.62
CA THR A 211 16.44 -23.95 26.66
C THR A 211 17.63 -23.47 27.50
N ILE A 212 17.35 -23.10 28.76
CA ILE A 212 18.35 -22.66 29.75
C ILE A 212 18.64 -23.85 30.67
N GLN A 213 19.91 -24.22 30.79
CA GLN A 213 20.33 -25.19 31.77
C GLN A 213 20.35 -24.52 33.14
N THR A 214 19.42 -24.96 34.03
CA THR A 214 19.36 -24.47 35.43
C THR A 214 19.86 -25.54 36.36
N VAL A 215 20.10 -25.17 37.63
CA VAL A 215 20.52 -26.12 38.69
C VAL A 215 19.50 -27.23 38.89
N ASN A 216 18.21 -26.98 38.60
CA ASN A 216 17.11 -27.91 38.74
C ASN A 216 16.74 -28.68 37.46
N GLY A 217 17.56 -28.54 36.39
CA GLY A 217 17.34 -29.14 35.09
C GLY A 217 17.07 -28.13 33.97
N PRO A 218 16.85 -28.57 32.71
CA PRO A 218 16.58 -27.70 31.61
C PRO A 218 15.22 -26.99 31.73
N LEU A 219 15.22 -25.66 31.62
CA LEU A 219 14.04 -24.81 31.58
C LEU A 219 13.87 -24.28 30.15
N THR A 220 12.76 -24.63 29.50
CA THR A 220 12.45 -24.09 28.17
C THR A 220 11.53 -22.88 28.30
N LEU A 221 12.00 -21.72 27.82
CA LEU A 221 11.23 -20.50 27.72
C LEU A 221 10.82 -20.27 26.29
N HIS A 222 9.52 -20.16 26.05
CA HIS A 222 8.97 -19.78 24.76
C HIS A 222 8.86 -18.26 24.67
N ILE A 223 9.54 -17.66 23.69
CA ILE A 223 9.48 -16.23 23.40
C ILE A 223 8.93 -16.06 21.99
N GLY A 224 7.78 -15.40 21.89
CA GLY A 224 7.12 -15.14 20.62
C GLY A 224 5.85 -14.31 20.80
N LEU A 225 5.37 -13.75 19.73
CA LEU A 225 4.11 -13.01 19.74
C LEU A 225 2.95 -14.00 19.73
N ASN A 226 2.01 -13.84 20.66
CA ASN A 226 0.76 -14.56 20.56
C ASN A 226 -0.07 -13.99 19.40
N VAL A 227 -1.00 -14.77 18.86
CA VAL A 227 -1.81 -14.42 17.69
C VAL A 227 -2.61 -13.13 17.88
N TYR A 228 -3.07 -12.82 19.09
CA TYR A 228 -3.86 -11.61 19.35
C TYR A 228 -3.00 -10.36 19.29
N LEU A 229 -1.83 -10.38 19.93
CA LEU A 229 -0.89 -9.26 19.90
C LEU A 229 -0.34 -9.06 18.48
N PHE A 230 0.00 -10.15 17.79
CA PHE A 230 0.41 -10.11 16.39
C PHE A 230 -0.66 -9.44 15.51
N THR A 231 -1.92 -9.86 15.64
CA THR A 231 -3.05 -9.29 14.88
C THR A 231 -3.30 -7.82 15.23
N ALA A 232 -3.16 -7.45 16.50
CA ALA A 232 -3.28 -6.04 16.92
C ALA A 232 -2.19 -5.17 16.29
N LEU A 233 -0.93 -5.62 16.29
CA LEU A 233 0.19 -4.91 15.64
C LEU A 233 -0.03 -4.81 14.13
N MET A 234 -0.52 -5.86 13.48
CA MET A 234 -0.91 -5.83 12.07
C MET A 234 -2.04 -4.83 11.81
N GLY A 235 -3.04 -4.77 12.68
CA GLY A 235 -4.12 -3.78 12.59
C GLY A 235 -3.60 -2.34 12.67
N ILE A 236 -2.72 -2.06 13.64
CA ILE A 236 -2.07 -0.74 13.81
C ILE A 236 -1.25 -0.39 12.55
N LEU A 237 -0.48 -1.35 12.03
CA LEU A 237 0.30 -1.17 10.80
C LEU A 237 -0.61 -0.88 9.60
N GLY A 238 -1.74 -1.57 9.49
CA GLY A 238 -2.75 -1.33 8.44
C GLY A 238 -3.31 0.10 8.49
N VAL A 239 -3.67 0.58 9.69
CA VAL A 239 -4.11 1.97 9.90
C VAL A 239 -3.02 2.97 9.53
N ALA A 240 -1.80 2.76 10.01
CA ALA A 240 -0.66 3.63 9.70
C ALA A 240 -0.42 3.72 8.18
N TRP A 241 -0.45 2.59 7.49
CA TRP A 241 -0.25 2.58 6.03
C TRP A 241 -1.44 3.14 5.25
N ALA A 242 -2.64 3.11 5.79
CA ALA A 242 -3.77 3.86 5.22
C ALA A 242 -3.47 5.36 5.20
N PHE A 243 -2.97 5.90 6.30
CA PHE A 243 -2.61 7.31 6.42
C PHE A 243 -1.41 7.66 5.53
N GLY A 244 -0.39 6.81 5.50
CA GLY A 244 0.79 6.99 4.64
C GLY A 244 0.46 7.02 3.15
N LYS A 245 -0.46 6.18 2.70
CA LYS A 245 -0.91 6.19 1.29
C LYS A 245 -1.55 7.53 0.89
N ALA A 246 -2.28 8.17 1.78
CA ALA A 246 -2.88 9.48 1.52
C ALA A 246 -1.84 10.60 1.60
N SER A 247 -0.94 10.55 2.61
CA SER A 247 0.06 11.60 2.81
C SER A 247 1.08 11.68 1.67
N VAL A 248 1.46 10.56 1.06
CA VAL A 248 2.36 10.57 -0.12
C VAL A 248 1.70 11.28 -1.30
N PHE A 249 0.42 11.09 -1.54
CA PHE A 249 -0.28 11.82 -2.61
C PHE A 249 -0.48 13.30 -2.27
N LYS A 250 -0.60 13.65 -1.00
CA LYS A 250 -0.60 15.05 -0.56
C LYS A 250 0.74 15.72 -0.85
N TYR A 251 1.89 15.06 -0.62
CA TYR A 251 3.20 15.57 -1.05
C TYR A 251 3.23 15.89 -2.55
N ILE A 252 2.71 14.97 -3.39
CA ILE A 252 2.70 15.15 -4.84
C ILE A 252 1.87 16.38 -5.23
N SER A 253 0.71 16.57 -4.59
CA SER A 253 -0.15 17.71 -4.88
C SER A 253 0.44 19.04 -4.44
N ASP A 254 1.19 19.05 -3.34
CA ASP A 254 1.83 20.26 -2.81
C ASP A 254 3.08 20.64 -3.63
N ASP A 255 3.96 19.67 -3.94
CA ASP A 255 5.23 19.92 -4.60
C ASP A 255 5.13 20.03 -6.14
N TYR A 256 4.17 19.29 -6.73
CA TYR A 256 4.04 19.18 -8.20
C TYR A 256 2.63 19.49 -8.71
N PRO A 257 2.03 20.65 -8.36
CA PRO A 257 0.63 20.96 -8.71
C PRO A 257 0.38 20.98 -10.24
N LYS A 258 1.40 21.29 -11.04
CA LYS A 258 1.30 21.31 -12.52
C LYS A 258 1.43 19.93 -13.15
N ASN A 259 2.13 18.99 -12.49
CA ASN A 259 2.51 17.68 -13.02
C ASN A 259 1.97 16.52 -12.18
N ILE A 260 0.89 16.75 -11.42
CA ILE A 260 0.30 15.75 -10.50
C ILE A 260 0.10 14.39 -11.18
N GLY A 261 -0.45 14.37 -12.41
CA GLY A 261 -0.76 13.14 -13.12
C GLY A 261 0.48 12.30 -13.45
N ALA A 262 1.53 12.95 -14.00
CA ALA A 262 2.77 12.28 -14.37
C ALA A 262 3.48 11.71 -13.12
N ILE A 263 3.62 12.53 -12.08
CA ILE A 263 4.30 12.13 -10.85
C ILE A 263 3.50 11.06 -10.10
N SER A 264 2.17 11.20 -10.01
CA SER A 264 1.29 10.18 -9.42
C SER A 264 1.38 8.85 -10.17
N GLY A 265 1.51 8.87 -11.50
CA GLY A 265 1.70 7.67 -12.30
C GLY A 265 3.01 6.96 -11.97
N ILE A 266 4.12 7.70 -11.90
CA ILE A 266 5.45 7.15 -11.55
C ILE A 266 5.45 6.58 -10.13
N VAL A 267 4.93 7.33 -9.16
CA VAL A 267 4.85 6.89 -7.76
C VAL A 267 3.90 5.70 -7.61
N GLY A 268 2.78 5.70 -8.34
CA GLY A 268 1.86 4.57 -8.41
C GLY A 268 2.50 3.31 -8.97
N LEU A 269 3.28 3.44 -10.05
CA LEU A 269 4.07 2.34 -10.64
C LEU A 269 5.07 1.78 -9.63
N ALA A 270 5.80 2.64 -8.93
CA ALA A 270 6.76 2.20 -7.91
C ALA A 270 6.07 1.41 -6.78
N GLY A 271 4.89 1.88 -6.33
CA GLY A 271 4.09 1.13 -5.37
C GLY A 271 3.61 -0.22 -5.90
N GLY A 272 3.18 -0.28 -7.16
CA GLY A 272 2.80 -1.52 -7.83
C GLY A 272 3.96 -2.51 -7.94
N LEU A 273 5.15 -2.02 -8.33
CA LEU A 273 6.39 -2.83 -8.37
C LEU A 273 6.76 -3.35 -6.99
N GLY A 274 6.62 -2.53 -5.92
CA GLY A 274 6.79 -2.98 -4.56
C GLY A 274 5.85 -4.14 -4.21
N GLY A 275 4.55 -4.00 -4.56
CA GLY A 275 3.55 -5.05 -4.33
C GLY A 275 3.79 -6.34 -5.12
N PHE A 276 4.54 -6.27 -6.22
CA PHE A 276 4.95 -7.43 -7.02
C PHE A 276 6.24 -8.07 -6.51
N ILE A 277 7.28 -7.26 -6.26
CA ILE A 277 8.61 -7.76 -5.92
C ILE A 277 8.65 -8.29 -4.48
N LEU A 278 8.03 -7.58 -3.53
CA LEU A 278 8.11 -7.94 -2.11
C LEU A 278 7.58 -9.34 -1.79
N PRO A 279 6.43 -9.82 -2.32
CA PRO A 279 5.99 -11.20 -2.07
C PRO A 279 6.98 -12.25 -2.57
N ILE A 280 7.64 -11.99 -3.70
CA ILE A 280 8.69 -12.86 -4.24
C ILE A 280 9.88 -12.92 -3.27
N MET A 281 10.30 -11.75 -2.76
CA MET A 281 11.36 -11.67 -1.76
C MET A 281 10.98 -12.34 -0.44
N PHE A 282 9.72 -12.23 -0.01
CA PHE A 282 9.24 -12.92 1.21
C PHE A 282 9.36 -14.43 1.06
N GLY A 283 8.93 -14.99 -0.11
CA GLY A 283 9.09 -16.41 -0.41
C GLY A 283 10.55 -16.84 -0.43
N ALA A 284 11.39 -16.12 -1.17
CA ALA A 284 12.82 -16.43 -1.27
C ALA A 284 13.54 -16.37 0.09
N LEU A 285 13.21 -15.38 0.93
CA LEU A 285 13.77 -15.27 2.28
C LEU A 285 13.29 -16.40 3.19
N MET A 286 12.03 -16.79 3.09
CA MET A 286 11.50 -17.92 3.83
C MET A 286 12.18 -19.22 3.41
N ASP A 287 12.37 -19.45 2.11
CA ASP A 287 13.04 -20.64 1.58
C ASP A 287 14.51 -20.69 2.03
N TRP A 288 15.19 -19.54 2.06
CA TRP A 288 16.59 -19.46 2.46
C TRP A 288 16.81 -19.55 3.96
N THR A 289 15.97 -18.90 4.76
CA THR A 289 16.15 -18.80 6.23
C THR A 289 15.38 -19.85 7.00
N GLY A 290 14.31 -20.42 6.43
CA GLY A 290 13.33 -21.23 7.13
C GLY A 290 12.41 -20.45 8.08
N ILE A 291 12.56 -19.10 8.14
CA ILE A 291 11.88 -18.23 9.11
C ILE A 291 10.77 -17.45 8.42
N ARG A 292 9.51 -17.68 8.81
CA ARG A 292 8.37 -16.96 8.21
C ARG A 292 8.36 -15.47 8.51
N SER A 293 8.85 -15.06 9.69
CA SER A 293 8.94 -13.64 10.07
C SER A 293 10.02 -12.86 9.32
N SER A 294 10.86 -13.51 8.50
CA SER A 294 11.85 -12.85 7.64
C SER A 294 11.24 -11.82 6.69
N ALA A 295 9.99 -11.99 6.29
CA ALA A 295 9.22 -11.00 5.54
C ALA A 295 9.13 -9.66 6.28
N PHE A 296 8.87 -9.68 7.59
CA PHE A 296 8.81 -8.48 8.42
C PHE A 296 10.20 -7.90 8.68
N MET A 297 11.25 -8.74 8.79
CA MET A 297 12.64 -8.29 8.90
C MET A 297 13.05 -7.48 7.67
N LEU A 298 12.70 -7.96 6.47
CA LEU A 298 12.93 -7.23 5.23
C LEU A 298 12.22 -5.88 5.24
N MET A 299 10.92 -5.88 5.56
CA MET A 299 10.12 -4.65 5.61
C MET A 299 10.63 -3.67 6.66
N TYR A 300 11.07 -4.16 7.81
CA TYR A 300 11.74 -3.35 8.83
C TYR A 300 12.98 -2.63 8.28
N GLY A 301 13.84 -3.35 7.56
CA GLY A 301 15.03 -2.78 6.93
C GLY A 301 14.69 -1.74 5.86
N VAL A 302 13.65 -1.99 5.05
CA VAL A 302 13.19 -1.04 4.01
C VAL A 302 12.62 0.24 4.63
N VAL A 303 11.87 0.14 5.73
CA VAL A 303 11.38 1.30 6.49
C VAL A 303 12.54 2.08 7.12
N TRP A 304 13.57 1.40 7.64
CA TRP A 304 14.79 2.03 8.15
C TRP A 304 15.43 2.94 7.11
N VAL A 305 15.63 2.42 5.89
CA VAL A 305 16.19 3.21 4.78
C VAL A 305 15.34 4.46 4.53
N SER A 306 14.03 4.36 4.57
CA SER A 306 13.13 5.50 4.36
C SER A 306 13.19 6.53 5.49
N LEU A 307 13.30 6.09 6.76
CA LEU A 307 13.47 6.99 7.90
C LEU A 307 14.80 7.75 7.83
N ILE A 308 15.89 7.07 7.49
CA ILE A 308 17.21 7.69 7.29
C ILE A 308 17.14 8.71 6.17
N TRP A 309 16.55 8.35 5.02
CA TRP A 309 16.42 9.25 3.88
C TRP A 309 15.57 10.48 4.23
N MET A 310 14.44 10.29 4.92
CA MET A 310 13.57 11.38 5.37
C MET A 310 14.30 12.29 6.36
N TYR A 311 15.02 11.73 7.33
CA TYR A 311 15.80 12.53 8.29
C TYR A 311 16.81 13.43 7.57
N TRP A 312 17.63 12.88 6.68
CA TRP A 312 18.65 13.64 5.98
C TRP A 312 18.10 14.69 5.02
N THR A 313 17.00 14.41 4.35
CA THR A 313 16.45 15.31 3.31
C THR A 313 15.48 16.36 3.84
N GLU A 314 14.81 16.10 4.94
CA GLU A 314 13.73 16.96 5.44
C GLU A 314 14.02 17.51 6.82
N VAL A 315 14.33 16.66 7.81
CA VAL A 315 14.51 17.08 9.19
C VAL A 315 15.79 17.89 9.35
N ARG A 316 16.93 17.31 8.97
CA ARG A 316 18.23 17.98 9.10
C ARG A 316 18.32 19.29 8.30
N ARG A 317 17.71 19.32 7.13
CA ARG A 317 17.69 20.54 6.31
C ARG A 317 16.93 21.67 6.99
N THR A 318 15.81 21.36 7.64
CA THR A 318 15.00 22.33 8.39
C THR A 318 15.75 22.83 9.62
N GLU A 319 16.45 21.94 10.33
CA GLU A 319 17.29 22.30 11.49
C GLU A 319 18.44 23.24 11.10
N VAL A 320 19.13 22.94 10.00
CA VAL A 320 20.24 23.79 9.50
C VAL A 320 19.73 25.16 9.04
N MET A 321 18.58 25.21 8.36
CA MET A 321 17.99 26.50 7.96
C MET A 321 17.53 27.32 9.17
N GLY A 322 16.94 26.67 10.19
CA GLY A 322 16.51 27.33 11.42
C GLY A 322 17.70 27.87 12.22
N SER A 323 18.80 27.10 12.31
CA SER A 323 20.03 27.54 13.00
C SER A 323 20.72 28.70 12.28
N ASN A 324 20.75 28.69 10.95
CA ASN A 324 21.31 29.80 10.16
C ASN A 324 20.46 31.07 10.24
N ALA A 325 19.13 30.94 10.30
CA ALA A 325 18.23 32.06 10.50
C ALA A 325 18.37 32.67 11.89
N ALA A 326 18.60 31.85 12.92
CA ALA A 326 18.86 32.30 14.29
C ALA A 326 20.26 32.89 14.50
N ALA A 327 21.23 32.48 13.67
CA ALA A 327 22.62 32.97 13.72
C ALA A 327 22.86 34.23 12.86
N SER A 328 21.89 34.68 12.05
CA SER A 328 21.98 35.92 11.32
C SER A 328 21.58 37.07 12.26
N PRO A 329 22.51 37.86 12.80
CA PRO A 329 22.15 39.04 13.55
C PRO A 329 21.49 40.04 12.61
N LEU A 330 20.42 40.65 13.09
CA LEU A 330 19.69 41.74 12.45
C LEU A 330 20.67 42.72 11.79
N ALA A 331 20.68 42.72 10.44
CA ALA A 331 21.26 43.80 9.66
C ALA A 331 20.17 44.80 9.29
#